data_e55607ed924a481059cc2422752821be
#
_entry.id   e55607ed924a481059cc2422752821be
#
_cell.length_a   1.000
_cell.length_b   1.000
_cell.length_c   1.000
_cell.angle_alpha   90.00
_cell.angle_beta   90.00
_cell.angle_gamma   90.00
#
_symmetry.space_group_name_H-M   'P 1'
#
loop_
_entity.id
_entity.type
_entity.pdbx_description
1 polymer ?
#
loop_
_entity_poly.entity_id
_entity_poly.type
_entity_poly.pdbx_seq_one_letter_code
_entity_poly.pdbx_strand_id
1 'polypeptide(L)'
;LVIGRFPAGKSARVEELATLFNDSGVVCEVSEDAVTARWRKLVWNAPFNPISVLGGGADTKTMVENPESLELARKVMEEVCLIATAAGHPLPEEIVQQNIDGTRAMEPYKSSMLVDFEAGRPMEVEAILGNGIRVAKRHGVSAPHMESLYGLLTLVDKKIREQKSQNVPPSLRP
;
A
#
# COMPACT_ATOMS: atom_id res chain seq x y z
N LEU A 1 0.39 6.93 -13.65
CA LEU A 1 1.26 5.76 -13.63
C LEU A 1 2.71 6.20 -13.48
N VAL A 2 3.52 5.45 -12.70
CA VAL A 2 4.98 5.66 -12.63
C VAL A 2 5.64 4.34 -13.01
N ILE A 3 6.52 4.36 -14.00
CA ILE A 3 7.28 3.19 -14.45
C ILE A 3 8.77 3.48 -14.43
N GLY A 4 9.60 2.44 -14.39
CA GLY A 4 11.05 2.59 -14.41
C GLY A 4 11.74 1.25 -14.60
N ARG A 5 13.03 1.29 -14.89
CA ARG A 5 13.85 0.10 -14.96
C ARG A 5 14.17 -0.42 -13.55
N PHE A 6 14.14 -1.74 -13.37
CA PHE A 6 14.61 -2.36 -12.13
C PHE A 6 16.07 -2.82 -12.28
N PRO A 7 16.94 -2.62 -11.28
CA PRO A 7 16.68 -1.97 -9.99
C PRO A 7 16.61 -0.45 -10.10
N ALA A 8 17.22 0.19 -11.10
CA ALA A 8 17.24 1.63 -11.29
C ALA A 8 17.57 1.99 -12.75
N GLY A 9 17.41 3.26 -13.13
CA GLY A 9 17.78 3.88 -14.39
C GLY A 9 16.66 3.98 -15.41
N LYS A 10 17.00 4.56 -16.56
CA LYS A 10 16.14 4.70 -17.74
C LYS A 10 16.55 3.71 -18.83
N SER A 11 15.66 3.43 -19.75
CA SER A 11 15.96 2.72 -20.98
C SER A 11 14.99 3.18 -22.06
N ALA A 12 15.42 3.13 -23.33
CA ALA A 12 14.57 3.48 -24.47
C ALA A 12 13.24 2.72 -24.43
N ARG A 13 13.26 1.44 -24.05
CA ARG A 13 12.03 0.63 -23.93
C ARG A 13 11.05 1.13 -22.86
N VAL A 14 11.55 1.65 -21.73
CA VAL A 14 10.69 2.25 -20.69
C VAL A 14 10.10 3.57 -21.19
N GLU A 15 10.88 4.37 -21.92
CA GLU A 15 10.43 5.63 -22.51
C GLU A 15 9.37 5.39 -23.59
N GLU A 16 9.57 4.39 -24.46
CA GLU A 16 8.57 3.96 -25.45
C GLU A 16 7.25 3.53 -24.78
N LEU A 17 7.33 2.74 -23.71
CA LEU A 17 6.15 2.32 -22.95
C LEU A 17 5.43 3.52 -22.31
N ALA A 18 6.18 4.47 -21.75
CA ALA A 18 5.58 5.68 -21.17
C ALA A 18 4.86 6.50 -22.25
N THR A 19 5.45 6.61 -23.44
CA THR A 19 4.83 7.27 -24.59
C THR A 19 3.52 6.59 -24.97
N LEU A 20 3.50 5.26 -25.10
CA LEU A 20 2.28 4.51 -25.41
C LEU A 20 1.15 4.74 -24.39
N PHE A 21 1.48 4.77 -23.08
CA PHE A 21 0.49 5.09 -22.05
C PHE A 21 -0.03 6.52 -22.19
N ASN A 22 0.85 7.49 -22.37
CA ASN A 22 0.45 8.90 -22.55
C ASN A 22 -0.40 9.09 -23.80
N ASP A 23 -0.05 8.46 -24.91
CA ASP A 23 -0.84 8.50 -26.15
C ASP A 23 -2.23 7.87 -25.97
N SER A 24 -2.36 6.91 -25.06
CA SER A 24 -3.66 6.31 -24.71
C SER A 24 -4.48 7.13 -23.70
N GLY A 25 -3.99 8.30 -23.27
CA GLY A 25 -4.65 9.17 -22.28
C GLY A 25 -4.35 8.81 -20.83
N VAL A 26 -3.42 7.88 -20.57
CA VAL A 26 -2.98 7.53 -19.21
C VAL A 26 -1.69 8.27 -18.89
N VAL A 27 -1.74 9.27 -18.00
CA VAL A 27 -0.55 10.00 -17.56
C VAL A 27 0.48 9.03 -16.99
N CYS A 28 1.64 8.94 -17.64
CA CYS A 28 2.73 8.04 -17.31
C CYS A 28 4.07 8.78 -17.21
N GLU A 29 4.72 8.68 -16.07
CA GLU A 29 6.03 9.26 -15.79
C GLU A 29 7.11 8.17 -15.75
N VAL A 30 8.30 8.47 -16.29
CA VAL A 30 9.47 7.58 -16.18
C VAL A 30 10.28 7.98 -14.95
N SER A 31 10.40 7.06 -14.00
CA SER A 31 11.26 7.23 -12.83
C SER A 31 12.63 6.59 -13.06
N GLU A 32 13.70 7.28 -12.68
CA GLU A 32 15.05 6.70 -12.60
C GLU A 32 15.21 5.74 -11.43
N ASP A 33 14.41 5.90 -10.38
CA ASP A 33 14.38 5.04 -9.20
C ASP A 33 12.93 4.60 -8.91
N ALA A 34 12.51 3.56 -9.64
CA ALA A 34 11.18 2.97 -9.49
C ALA A 34 11.00 2.31 -8.11
N VAL A 35 12.09 1.90 -7.44
CA VAL A 35 12.01 1.30 -6.11
C VAL A 35 11.64 2.36 -5.07
N THR A 36 12.33 3.52 -5.09
CA THR A 36 11.97 4.64 -4.21
C THR A 36 10.56 5.17 -4.50
N ALA A 37 10.13 5.20 -5.77
CA ALA A 37 8.75 5.57 -6.12
C ALA A 37 7.72 4.61 -5.50
N ARG A 38 8.03 3.30 -5.45
CA ARG A 38 7.18 2.31 -4.75
C ARG A 38 7.14 2.52 -3.25
N TRP A 39 8.27 2.86 -2.61
CA TRP A 39 8.29 3.22 -1.19
C TRP A 39 7.44 4.45 -0.91
N ARG A 40 7.51 5.50 -1.73
CA ARG A 40 6.64 6.68 -1.62
C ARG A 40 5.16 6.32 -1.63
N LYS A 41 4.74 5.44 -2.55
CA LYS A 41 3.36 4.96 -2.62
C LYS A 41 3.00 4.13 -1.39
N LEU A 42 3.93 3.35 -0.86
CA LEU A 42 3.71 2.53 0.33
C LEU A 42 3.47 3.36 1.59
N VAL A 43 4.06 4.56 1.71
CA VAL A 43 3.80 5.48 2.83
C VAL A 43 2.29 5.73 2.99
N TRP A 44 1.55 5.86 1.88
CA TRP A 44 0.11 6.04 1.91
C TRP A 44 -0.64 4.70 2.06
N ASN A 45 -0.26 3.68 1.29
CA ASN A 45 -0.99 2.42 1.23
C ASN A 45 -0.89 1.63 2.55
N ALA A 46 0.27 1.63 3.21
CA ALA A 46 0.51 0.82 4.39
C ALA A 46 -0.41 1.16 5.57
N PRO A 47 -0.74 2.42 5.88
CA PRO A 47 -1.74 2.73 6.89
C PRO A 47 -3.18 2.64 6.37
N PHE A 48 -3.50 3.35 5.28
CA PHE A 48 -4.89 3.56 4.89
C PHE A 48 -5.59 2.28 4.42
N ASN A 49 -4.89 1.39 3.73
CA ASN A 49 -5.49 0.13 3.26
C ASN A 49 -5.92 -0.78 4.42
N PRO A 50 -5.04 -1.15 5.38
CA PRO A 50 -5.46 -2.02 6.47
C PRO A 50 -6.42 -1.35 7.44
N ILE A 51 -6.22 -0.05 7.76
CA ILE A 51 -7.10 0.66 8.69
C ILE A 51 -8.53 0.75 8.13
N SER A 52 -8.70 0.97 6.82
CA SER A 52 -10.03 1.01 6.21
C SER A 52 -10.81 -0.30 6.38
N VAL A 53 -10.16 -1.44 6.28
CA VAL A 53 -10.77 -2.77 6.46
C VAL A 53 -11.01 -3.06 7.93
N LEU A 54 -10.00 -2.90 8.78
CA LEU A 54 -10.06 -3.21 10.20
C LEU A 54 -10.94 -2.21 10.98
N GLY A 55 -11.05 -0.99 10.49
CA GLY A 55 -11.93 0.06 11.00
C GLY A 55 -13.39 -0.04 10.54
N GLY A 56 -13.80 -1.22 10.04
CA GLY A 56 -15.21 -1.48 9.70
C GLY A 56 -15.70 -0.81 8.42
N GLY A 57 -14.83 -0.55 7.46
CA GLY A 57 -15.16 0.06 6.17
C GLY A 57 -15.01 1.58 6.15
N ALA A 58 -14.17 2.13 7.04
CA ALA A 58 -13.90 3.57 7.06
C ALA A 58 -13.25 4.06 5.76
N ASP A 59 -13.76 5.14 5.21
CA ASP A 59 -13.13 5.87 4.10
C ASP A 59 -11.98 6.76 4.60
N THR A 60 -11.23 7.33 3.66
CA THR A 60 -10.07 8.17 3.97
C THR A 60 -10.44 9.39 4.82
N LYS A 61 -11.60 10.00 4.59
CA LYS A 61 -12.04 11.17 5.35
C LYS A 61 -12.34 10.81 6.80
N THR A 62 -13.09 9.75 7.03
CA THR A 62 -13.40 9.23 8.37
C THR A 62 -12.10 8.91 9.14
N MET A 63 -11.11 8.32 8.47
CA MET A 63 -9.83 7.97 9.10
C MET A 63 -9.00 9.19 9.50
N VAL A 64 -8.96 10.26 8.69
CA VAL A 64 -8.16 11.46 9.01
C VAL A 64 -8.87 12.43 9.94
N GLU A 65 -10.20 12.34 10.07
CA GLU A 65 -11.00 13.11 11.01
C GLU A 65 -11.00 12.51 12.43
N ASN A 66 -10.71 11.21 12.57
CA ASN A 66 -10.59 10.55 13.86
C ASN A 66 -9.14 10.65 14.36
N PRO A 67 -8.87 11.30 15.53
CA PRO A 67 -7.52 11.55 16.01
C PRO A 67 -6.69 10.28 16.25
N GLU A 68 -7.29 9.22 16.78
CA GLU A 68 -6.62 7.96 17.11
C GLU A 68 -6.25 7.19 15.84
N SER A 69 -7.14 7.18 14.85
CA SER A 69 -6.89 6.57 13.55
C SER A 69 -5.79 7.32 12.79
N LEU A 70 -5.81 8.65 12.82
CA LEU A 70 -4.81 9.49 12.19
C LEU A 70 -3.43 9.30 12.84
N GLU A 71 -3.37 9.20 14.16
CA GLU A 71 -2.12 8.95 14.88
C GLU A 71 -1.55 7.56 14.55
N LEU A 72 -2.40 6.54 14.48
CA LEU A 72 -1.98 5.21 14.01
C LEU A 72 -1.46 5.26 12.57
N ALA A 73 -2.16 5.95 11.68
CA ALA A 73 -1.72 6.10 10.30
C ALA A 73 -0.35 6.80 10.21
N ARG A 74 -0.13 7.87 10.99
CA ARG A 74 1.15 8.57 11.08
C ARG A 74 2.28 7.64 11.51
N LYS A 75 2.09 6.86 12.57
CA LYS A 75 3.10 5.91 13.07
C LYS A 75 3.46 4.86 12.02
N VAL A 76 2.49 4.33 11.32
CA VAL A 76 2.75 3.37 10.23
C VAL A 76 3.52 4.03 9.08
N MET A 77 3.19 5.28 8.70
CA MET A 77 3.94 6.03 7.69
C MET A 77 5.40 6.23 8.10
N GLU A 78 5.64 6.60 9.36
CA GLU A 78 6.98 6.78 9.93
C GLU A 78 7.78 5.46 9.91
N GLU A 79 7.16 4.33 10.27
CA GLU A 79 7.78 3.01 10.15
C GLU A 79 8.19 2.71 8.70
N VAL A 80 7.33 2.99 7.71
CA VAL A 80 7.66 2.82 6.29
C VAL A 80 8.85 3.68 5.89
N CYS A 81 8.92 4.94 6.34
CA CYS A 81 10.04 5.85 6.05
C CYS A 81 11.36 5.31 6.65
N LEU A 82 11.33 4.83 7.90
CA LEU A 82 12.50 4.22 8.54
C LEU A 82 12.99 2.97 7.78
N ILE A 83 12.06 2.11 7.38
CA ILE A 83 12.38 0.90 6.61
C ILE A 83 12.97 1.26 5.25
N ALA A 84 12.36 2.20 4.53
CA ALA A 84 12.85 2.68 3.24
C ALA A 84 14.27 3.24 3.33
N THR A 85 14.54 4.07 4.34
CA THR A 85 15.86 4.64 4.61
C THR A 85 16.89 3.54 4.90
N ALA A 86 16.58 2.58 5.76
CA ALA A 86 17.45 1.46 6.07
C ALA A 86 17.72 0.56 4.86
N ALA A 87 16.77 0.48 3.93
CA ALA A 87 16.91 -0.25 2.66
C ALA A 87 17.65 0.55 1.56
N GLY A 88 18.15 1.77 1.85
CA GLY A 88 18.88 2.60 0.90
C GLY A 88 18.01 3.48 0.01
N HIS A 89 16.74 3.67 0.36
CA HIS A 89 15.76 4.48 -0.37
C HIS A 89 15.17 5.60 0.51
N PRO A 90 15.99 6.57 0.99
CA PRO A 90 15.50 7.63 1.87
C PRO A 90 14.40 8.45 1.19
N LEU A 91 13.37 8.77 1.97
CA LEU A 91 12.24 9.56 1.52
C LEU A 91 12.34 10.99 2.09
N PRO A 92 11.70 12.00 1.45
CA PRO A 92 11.66 13.35 1.98
C PRO A 92 11.09 13.38 3.41
N GLU A 93 11.63 14.22 4.27
CA GLU A 93 11.22 14.35 5.67
C GLU A 93 9.74 14.72 5.81
N GLU A 94 9.27 15.60 4.93
CA GLU A 94 7.89 16.10 4.89
C GLU A 94 6.87 15.11 4.30
N ILE A 95 7.28 13.93 3.80
CA ILE A 95 6.40 13.02 3.05
C ILE A 95 5.20 12.53 3.88
N VAL A 96 5.38 12.32 5.17
CA VAL A 96 4.30 11.90 6.07
C VAL A 96 3.24 13.01 6.16
N GLN A 97 3.66 14.24 6.40
CA GLN A 97 2.74 15.38 6.50
C GLN A 97 2.06 15.65 5.15
N GLN A 98 2.81 15.59 4.05
CA GLN A 98 2.26 15.75 2.69
C GLN A 98 1.17 14.73 2.39
N ASN A 99 1.36 13.45 2.78
CA ASN A 99 0.33 12.41 2.59
C ASN A 99 -0.91 12.68 3.43
N ILE A 100 -0.75 13.13 4.68
CA ILE A 100 -1.88 13.45 5.57
C ILE A 100 -2.67 14.64 5.01
N ASP A 101 -1.99 15.72 4.64
CA ASP A 101 -2.63 16.94 4.14
C ASP A 101 -3.29 16.69 2.78
N GLY A 102 -2.63 15.95 1.91
CA GLY A 102 -3.21 15.51 0.65
C GLY A 102 -4.48 14.67 0.84
N THR A 103 -4.46 13.75 1.82
CA THR A 103 -5.64 12.92 2.12
C THR A 103 -6.80 13.73 2.71
N ARG A 104 -6.50 14.73 3.54
CA ARG A 104 -7.53 15.66 4.06
C ARG A 104 -8.20 16.51 2.98
N ALA A 105 -7.44 16.84 1.93
CA ALA A 105 -7.93 17.62 0.80
C ALA A 105 -8.71 16.79 -0.24
N MET A 106 -8.64 15.45 -0.15
CA MET A 106 -9.35 14.56 -1.07
C MET A 106 -10.84 14.45 -0.70
N GLU A 107 -11.67 14.20 -1.72
CA GLU A 107 -13.00 13.67 -1.48
C GLU A 107 -12.94 12.32 -0.76
N PRO A 108 -13.99 11.93 -0.01
CA PRO A 108 -14.05 10.64 0.66
C PRO A 108 -13.75 9.51 -0.32
N TYR A 109 -12.72 8.70 -0.01
CA TYR A 109 -12.22 7.68 -0.90
C TYR A 109 -12.13 6.33 -0.19
N LYS A 110 -12.68 5.28 -0.81
CA LYS A 110 -12.49 3.90 -0.36
C LYS A 110 -11.17 3.36 -0.91
N SER A 111 -10.32 2.85 -0.02
CA SER A 111 -9.07 2.22 -0.45
C SER A 111 -9.34 1.01 -1.36
N SER A 112 -8.40 0.69 -2.25
CA SER A 112 -8.51 -0.49 -3.11
C SER A 112 -8.68 -1.79 -2.32
N MET A 113 -8.00 -1.90 -1.17
CA MET A 113 -8.12 -3.04 -0.28
C MET A 113 -9.52 -3.16 0.34
N LEU A 114 -10.14 -2.04 0.70
CA LEU A 114 -11.52 -2.03 1.18
C LEU A 114 -12.50 -2.48 0.09
N VAL A 115 -12.30 -2.02 -1.14
CA VAL A 115 -13.12 -2.45 -2.30
C VAL A 115 -12.98 -3.98 -2.52
N ASP A 116 -11.78 -4.53 -2.38
CA ASP A 116 -11.57 -5.98 -2.47
C ASP A 116 -12.25 -6.73 -1.32
N PHE A 117 -12.10 -6.22 -0.10
CA PHE A 117 -12.74 -6.77 1.10
C PHE A 117 -14.27 -6.82 0.96
N GLU A 118 -14.91 -5.71 0.61
CA GLU A 118 -16.36 -5.61 0.42
C GLU A 118 -16.87 -6.55 -0.70
N ALA A 119 -16.06 -6.77 -1.71
CA ALA A 119 -16.36 -7.70 -2.80
C ALA A 119 -16.02 -9.17 -2.49
N GLY A 120 -15.59 -9.49 -1.26
CA GLY A 120 -15.17 -10.84 -0.89
C GLY A 120 -13.97 -11.37 -1.69
N ARG A 121 -13.11 -10.47 -2.18
CA ARG A 121 -11.88 -10.84 -2.91
C ARG A 121 -10.68 -10.93 -1.96
N PRO A 122 -9.71 -11.83 -2.23
CA PRO A 122 -8.44 -11.84 -1.53
C PRO A 122 -7.75 -10.48 -1.59
N MET A 123 -7.20 -10.04 -0.45
CA MET A 123 -6.54 -8.76 -0.33
C MET A 123 -5.02 -8.86 -0.54
N GLU A 124 -4.37 -7.76 -0.92
CA GLU A 124 -2.92 -7.67 -1.14
C GLU A 124 -2.13 -7.50 0.18
N VAL A 125 -2.46 -8.32 1.20
CA VAL A 125 -1.87 -8.21 2.55
C VAL A 125 -0.34 -8.33 2.51
N GLU A 126 0.16 -9.33 1.76
CA GLU A 126 1.59 -9.58 1.62
C GLU A 126 2.32 -8.46 0.88
N ALA A 127 1.71 -7.93 -0.19
CA ALA A 127 2.31 -6.88 -1.00
C ALA A 127 2.40 -5.55 -0.23
N ILE A 128 1.35 -5.23 0.55
CA ILE A 128 1.25 -3.94 1.26
C ILE A 128 2.01 -3.97 2.59
N LEU A 129 1.85 -5.01 3.42
CA LEU A 129 2.47 -5.07 4.75
C LEU A 129 3.57 -6.12 4.84
N GLY A 130 3.32 -7.35 4.42
CA GLY A 130 4.22 -8.47 4.63
C GLY A 130 5.61 -8.26 4.04
N ASN A 131 5.72 -7.72 2.82
CA ASN A 131 7.02 -7.42 2.20
C ASN A 131 7.79 -6.33 2.96
N GLY A 132 7.12 -5.25 3.37
CA GLY A 132 7.72 -4.18 4.17
C GLY A 132 8.28 -4.70 5.49
N ILE A 133 7.50 -5.52 6.21
CA ILE A 133 7.91 -6.15 7.47
C ILE A 133 9.13 -7.07 7.27
N ARG A 134 9.18 -7.83 6.17
CA ARG A 134 10.36 -8.66 5.85
C ARG A 134 11.61 -7.84 5.58
N VAL A 135 11.46 -6.68 4.93
CA VAL A 135 12.56 -5.73 4.76
C VAL A 135 12.98 -5.15 6.11
N ALA A 136 12.04 -4.72 6.94
CA ALA A 136 12.32 -4.23 8.30
C ALA A 136 13.16 -5.23 9.11
N LYS A 137 12.75 -6.50 9.15
CA LYS A 137 13.48 -7.56 9.86
C LYS A 137 14.89 -7.76 9.32
N ARG A 138 15.11 -7.72 8.01
CA ARG A 138 16.44 -7.85 7.40
C ARG A 138 17.38 -6.71 7.76
N HIS A 139 16.85 -5.53 7.99
CA HIS A 139 17.63 -4.32 8.32
C HIS A 139 17.60 -3.97 9.82
N GLY A 140 16.99 -4.80 10.67
CA GLY A 140 16.91 -4.56 12.12
C GLY A 140 16.05 -3.36 12.50
N VAL A 141 15.08 -2.97 11.67
CA VAL A 141 14.15 -1.88 11.91
C VAL A 141 12.90 -2.41 12.62
N SER A 142 12.50 -1.77 13.72
CA SER A 142 11.26 -2.09 14.43
C SER A 142 10.06 -1.49 13.68
N ALA A 143 9.00 -2.30 13.50
CA ALA A 143 7.76 -1.89 12.84
C ALA A 143 6.51 -2.45 13.55
N PRO A 144 6.32 -2.14 14.84
CA PRO A 144 5.29 -2.79 15.66
C PRO A 144 3.87 -2.47 15.21
N HIS A 145 3.60 -1.28 14.66
CA HIS A 145 2.27 -0.92 14.16
C HIS A 145 1.95 -1.66 12.87
N MET A 146 2.90 -1.74 11.93
CA MET A 146 2.75 -2.55 10.72
C MET A 146 2.55 -4.03 11.04
N GLU A 147 3.32 -4.58 11.99
CA GLU A 147 3.20 -5.99 12.41
C GLU A 147 1.84 -6.28 13.05
N SER A 148 1.31 -5.35 13.86
CA SER A 148 -0.01 -5.48 14.48
C SER A 148 -1.13 -5.47 13.44
N LEU A 149 -1.11 -4.52 12.51
CA LEU A 149 -2.08 -4.46 11.41
C LEU A 149 -1.99 -5.69 10.50
N TYR A 150 -0.78 -6.15 10.20
CA TYR A 150 -0.56 -7.36 9.41
C TYR A 150 -1.16 -8.60 10.08
N GLY A 151 -0.91 -8.79 11.38
CA GLY A 151 -1.46 -9.91 12.14
C GLY A 151 -2.99 -9.97 12.09
N LEU A 152 -3.65 -8.83 12.29
CA LEU A 152 -5.10 -8.74 12.23
C LEU A 152 -5.65 -8.94 10.81
N LEU A 153 -5.00 -8.31 9.82
CA LEU A 153 -5.47 -8.36 8.43
C LEU A 153 -5.32 -9.76 7.81
N THR A 154 -4.27 -10.52 8.17
CA THR A 154 -4.11 -11.92 7.74
C THR A 154 -5.24 -12.80 8.24
N LEU A 155 -5.79 -12.58 9.44
CA LEU A 155 -6.96 -13.32 9.94
C LEU A 155 -8.21 -13.01 9.12
N VAL A 156 -8.39 -11.74 8.73
CA VAL A 156 -9.52 -11.33 7.89
C VAL A 156 -9.40 -11.94 6.48
N ASP A 157 -8.24 -11.82 5.84
CA ASP A 157 -8.00 -12.36 4.49
C ASP A 157 -8.15 -13.89 4.45
N LYS A 158 -7.69 -14.58 5.49
CA LYS A 158 -7.86 -16.04 5.63
C LYS A 158 -9.34 -16.43 5.59
N LYS A 159 -10.20 -15.74 6.33
CA LYS A 159 -11.65 -16.00 6.33
C LYS A 159 -12.28 -15.84 4.94
N ILE A 160 -11.88 -14.78 4.21
CA ILE A 160 -12.37 -14.55 2.84
C ILE A 160 -11.96 -15.72 1.93
N ARG A 161 -10.70 -16.16 2.01
CA ARG A 161 -10.20 -17.29 1.19
C ARG A 161 -10.90 -18.60 1.51
N GLU A 162 -11.16 -18.87 2.78
CA GLU A 162 -11.89 -20.07 3.22
C GLU A 162 -13.34 -20.07 2.73
N GLN A 163 -14.04 -18.94 2.86
CA GLN A 163 -15.42 -18.79 2.35
C GLN A 163 -15.48 -18.98 0.83
N LYS A 164 -14.52 -18.41 0.10
CA LYS A 164 -14.44 -18.57 -1.35
C LYS A 164 -14.20 -20.03 -1.75
N SER A 165 -13.33 -20.74 -1.03
CA SER A 165 -13.05 -22.17 -1.28
C SER A 165 -14.26 -23.05 -1.00
N GLN A 166 -15.09 -22.72 -0.01
CA GLN A 166 -16.32 -23.45 0.30
C GLN A 166 -17.42 -23.24 -0.74
N ASN A 167 -17.46 -22.05 -1.38
CA ASN A 167 -18.45 -21.70 -2.40
C ASN A 167 -18.11 -22.24 -3.82
N VAL A 168 -16.96 -22.89 -4.00
CA VAL A 168 -16.62 -23.56 -5.26
C VAL A 168 -17.41 -24.88 -5.33
N PRO A 169 -18.23 -25.10 -6.39
CA PRO A 169 -18.96 -26.35 -6.56
C PRO A 169 -18.02 -27.56 -6.50
N PRO A 170 -18.45 -28.69 -5.92
CA PRO A 170 -17.60 -29.88 -5.79
C PRO A 170 -17.01 -30.39 -7.11
N SER A 171 -17.69 -30.15 -8.23
CA SER A 171 -17.26 -30.51 -9.59
C SER A 171 -16.09 -29.66 -10.13
N LEU A 172 -15.72 -28.56 -9.47
CA LEU A 172 -14.64 -27.65 -9.89
C LEU A 172 -13.52 -27.55 -8.84
N ARG A 173 -13.54 -28.41 -7.83
CA ARG A 173 -12.43 -28.50 -6.86
C ARG A 173 -11.32 -29.36 -7.45
N PRO A 174 -10.04 -28.88 -7.38
CA PRO A 174 -8.89 -29.63 -7.89
C PRO A 174 -8.69 -30.97 -7.17
#